data_93ecf7f908481bec9cc48bf6808b4eb8
#
_entry.id   93ecf7f908481bec9cc48bf6808b4eb8
#
_cell.length_a   1.000
_cell.length_b   1.000
_cell.length_c   1.000
_cell.angle_alpha   90.00
_cell.angle_beta   90.00
_cell.angle_gamma   90.00
#
_symmetry.space_group_name_H-M   'P 1'
#
loop_
_entity.id
_entity.type
_entity.pdbx_description
1 polymer ?
#
loop_
_entity_poly.entity_id
_entity_poly.type
_entity_poly.pdbx_seq_one_letter_code
_entity_poly.pdbx_strand_id
1 'polypeptide(L)'
;MTALSIDAERLLGRLRGLGQVGRDSAGRLVRLAGSDADKAGRDLFVTWVREAGLDVAVDRIGNIFGVWKNDSGADENPILLGSHIDTVIDAGIYDGSYGVLSGLEVIETLKSAGFVPARPLAVAAFTNEEGVRYAPDMMGSLVHAG
;
A
#
# COMPACT_ATOMS: atom_id res chain seq x y z
N MET A 1 29.54 -7.03 -2.43
CA MET A 1 28.12 -6.74 -2.12
C MET A 1 27.32 -7.12 -3.35
N THR A 2 26.39 -8.06 -3.21
CA THR A 2 25.45 -8.38 -4.29
C THR A 2 24.57 -7.15 -4.52
N ALA A 3 24.41 -6.72 -5.78
CA ALA A 3 23.53 -5.58 -6.10
C ALA A 3 22.09 -5.94 -5.68
N LEU A 4 21.43 -5.02 -4.98
CA LEU A 4 20.00 -5.16 -4.67
C LEU A 4 19.20 -5.07 -5.96
N SER A 5 18.30 -6.02 -6.17
CA SER A 5 17.39 -6.04 -7.31
C SER A 5 16.00 -6.41 -6.83
N ILE A 6 15.01 -5.64 -7.24
CA ILE A 6 13.61 -5.96 -6.98
C ILE A 6 13.17 -7.21 -7.74
N ASP A 7 12.14 -7.88 -7.24
CA ASP A 7 11.40 -8.90 -7.99
C ASP A 7 10.31 -8.23 -8.85
N ALA A 8 10.67 -7.92 -10.09
CA ALA A 8 9.78 -7.23 -11.02
C ALA A 8 8.51 -8.05 -11.33
N GLU A 9 8.62 -9.39 -11.39
CA GLU A 9 7.46 -10.25 -11.67
C GLU A 9 6.47 -10.24 -10.49
N ARG A 10 6.96 -10.25 -9.25
CA ARG A 10 6.12 -10.11 -8.07
C ARG A 10 5.42 -8.75 -8.03
N LEU A 11 6.13 -7.66 -8.27
CA LEU A 11 5.55 -6.31 -8.32
C LEU A 11 4.47 -6.21 -9.40
N LEU A 12 4.80 -6.61 -10.63
CA LEU A 12 3.86 -6.54 -11.76
C LEU A 12 2.68 -7.50 -11.56
N GLY A 13 2.90 -8.67 -10.98
CA GLY A 13 1.86 -9.62 -10.62
C GLY A 13 0.85 -9.04 -9.64
N ARG A 14 1.34 -8.38 -8.58
CA ARG A 14 0.48 -7.68 -7.59
C ARG A 14 -0.29 -6.51 -8.20
N LEU A 15 0.36 -5.69 -9.04
CA LEU A 15 -0.30 -4.60 -9.75
C LEU A 15 -1.45 -5.10 -10.64
N ARG A 16 -1.20 -6.16 -11.42
CA ARG A 16 -2.24 -6.79 -12.24
C ARG A 16 -3.35 -7.40 -11.37
N GLY A 17 -3.00 -8.09 -10.28
CA GLY A 17 -3.96 -8.68 -9.35
C GLY A 17 -4.85 -7.64 -8.70
N LEU A 18 -4.28 -6.57 -8.14
CA LEU A 18 -5.04 -5.46 -7.56
C LEU A 18 -5.89 -4.74 -8.64
N GLY A 19 -5.38 -4.64 -9.86
CA GLY A 19 -6.08 -4.06 -11.00
C GLY A 19 -7.30 -4.86 -11.48
N GLN A 20 -7.51 -6.10 -10.99
CA GLN A 20 -8.74 -6.87 -11.25
C GLN A 20 -9.80 -6.63 -10.17
N VAL A 21 -9.42 -6.13 -9.01
CA VAL A 21 -10.36 -5.89 -7.90
C VAL A 21 -11.12 -4.58 -8.13
N GLY A 22 -12.44 -4.68 -8.25
CA GLY A 22 -13.31 -3.54 -8.50
C GLY A 22 -13.61 -3.27 -9.97
N ARG A 23 -13.44 -4.27 -10.85
CA ARG A 23 -13.92 -4.18 -12.22
C ARG A 23 -15.44 -4.24 -12.25
N ASP A 24 -16.06 -3.28 -12.94
CA ASP A 24 -17.51 -3.26 -13.21
C ASP A 24 -17.89 -4.20 -14.38
N SER A 25 -19.18 -4.28 -14.69
CA SER A 25 -19.68 -5.12 -15.78
C SER A 25 -19.19 -4.70 -17.18
N ALA A 26 -18.70 -3.46 -17.34
CA ALA A 26 -18.08 -2.95 -18.56
C ALA A 26 -16.54 -3.15 -18.56
N GLY A 27 -15.98 -3.78 -17.51
CA GLY A 27 -14.55 -4.02 -17.37
C GLY A 27 -13.74 -2.81 -16.89
N ARG A 28 -14.40 -1.70 -16.52
CA ARG A 28 -13.72 -0.49 -16.02
C ARG A 28 -13.31 -0.71 -14.57
N LEU A 29 -12.12 -0.25 -14.20
CA LEU A 29 -11.68 -0.29 -12.82
C LEU A 29 -12.35 0.85 -12.03
N VAL A 30 -13.15 0.46 -11.02
CA VAL A 30 -13.92 1.38 -10.17
C VAL A 30 -13.82 0.92 -8.72
N ARG A 31 -12.82 1.40 -8.01
CA ARG A 31 -12.56 1.05 -6.60
C ARG A 31 -12.64 2.32 -5.75
N LEU A 32 -13.83 2.88 -5.66
CA LEU A 32 -14.07 4.13 -4.93
C LEU A 32 -13.93 3.93 -3.43
N ALA A 33 -13.32 4.89 -2.75
CA ALA A 33 -13.10 4.85 -1.31
C ALA A 33 -14.37 4.48 -0.52
N GLY A 34 -14.25 3.56 0.45
CA GLY A 34 -15.34 3.09 1.29
C GLY A 34 -16.42 2.28 0.56
N SER A 35 -16.14 1.75 -0.63
CA SER A 35 -16.98 0.78 -1.33
C SER A 35 -16.58 -0.66 -1.00
N ASP A 36 -17.42 -1.64 -1.35
CA ASP A 36 -17.07 -3.07 -1.23
C ASP A 36 -15.84 -3.42 -2.07
N ALA A 37 -15.69 -2.79 -3.23
CA ALA A 37 -14.50 -2.93 -4.08
C ALA A 37 -13.23 -2.40 -3.39
N ASP A 38 -13.32 -1.24 -2.72
CA ASP A 38 -12.22 -0.71 -1.92
C ASP A 38 -11.89 -1.64 -0.76
N LYS A 39 -12.90 -2.11 -0.04
CA LYS A 39 -12.70 -3.10 1.02
C LYS A 39 -11.95 -4.34 0.50
N ALA A 40 -12.36 -4.90 -0.62
CA ALA A 40 -11.71 -6.07 -1.21
C ALA A 40 -10.25 -5.79 -1.61
N GLY A 41 -9.97 -4.62 -2.19
CA GLY A 41 -8.60 -4.20 -2.52
C GLY A 41 -7.73 -4.02 -1.27
N ARG A 42 -8.28 -3.45 -0.22
CA ARG A 42 -7.62 -3.25 1.08
C ARG A 42 -7.34 -4.59 1.78
N ASP A 43 -8.29 -5.51 1.77
CA ASP A 43 -8.11 -6.87 2.31
C ASP A 43 -7.00 -7.63 1.56
N LEU A 44 -6.93 -7.49 0.23
CA LEU A 44 -5.88 -8.07 -0.58
C LEU A 44 -4.50 -7.47 -0.25
N PHE A 45 -4.41 -6.15 -0.11
CA PHE A 45 -3.18 -5.49 0.32
C PHE A 45 -2.73 -5.96 1.71
N VAL A 46 -3.64 -6.03 2.68
CA VAL A 46 -3.36 -6.56 4.02
C VAL A 46 -2.83 -7.99 3.97
N THR A 47 -3.37 -8.82 3.07
CA THR A 47 -2.87 -10.19 2.87
C THR A 47 -1.39 -10.17 2.45
N TRP A 48 -1.04 -9.38 1.45
CA TRP A 48 0.36 -9.26 0.98
C TRP A 48 1.30 -8.68 2.05
N VAL A 49 0.84 -7.71 2.82
CA VAL A 49 1.60 -7.15 3.95
C VAL A 49 1.94 -8.25 4.97
N ARG A 50 0.96 -9.09 5.32
CA ARG A 50 1.17 -10.22 6.24
C ARG A 50 2.07 -11.30 5.66
N GLU A 51 1.91 -11.64 4.38
CA GLU A 51 2.78 -12.59 3.67
C GLU A 51 4.24 -12.11 3.64
N ALA A 52 4.46 -10.79 3.52
CA ALA A 52 5.78 -10.17 3.63
C ALA A 52 6.35 -10.20 5.06
N GLY A 53 5.59 -10.69 6.05
CA GLY A 53 5.99 -10.75 7.45
C GLY A 53 6.10 -9.37 8.09
N LEU A 54 5.17 -8.46 7.76
CA LEU A 54 5.06 -7.14 8.35
C LEU A 54 3.89 -7.08 9.33
N ASP A 55 4.02 -6.23 10.35
CA ASP A 55 2.91 -5.92 11.25
C ASP A 55 1.91 -5.00 10.55
N VAL A 56 0.63 -5.31 10.68
CA VAL A 56 -0.45 -4.49 10.13
C VAL A 56 -0.99 -3.56 11.21
N ALA A 57 -1.03 -2.27 10.93
CA ALA A 57 -1.73 -1.27 11.72
C ALA A 57 -2.76 -0.54 10.85
N VAL A 58 -3.86 -0.14 11.45
CA VAL A 58 -4.90 0.66 10.78
C VAL A 58 -5.26 1.80 11.72
N ASP A 59 -5.23 3.02 11.22
CA ASP A 59 -5.61 4.19 12.02
C ASP A 59 -7.13 4.47 11.97
N ARG A 60 -7.55 5.53 12.65
CA ARG A 60 -8.99 5.84 12.83
C ARG A 60 -9.67 6.33 11.54
N ILE A 61 -8.93 6.86 10.58
CA ILE A 61 -9.46 7.23 9.26
C ILE A 61 -9.40 6.05 8.27
N GLY A 62 -8.75 4.97 8.69
CA GLY A 62 -8.63 3.76 7.90
C GLY A 62 -7.36 3.66 7.05
N ASN A 63 -6.37 4.53 7.22
CA ASN A 63 -5.07 4.31 6.59
C ASN A 63 -4.49 2.97 7.04
N ILE A 64 -3.97 2.19 6.11
CA ILE A 64 -3.34 0.89 6.39
C ILE A 64 -1.84 1.06 6.34
N PHE A 65 -1.15 0.54 7.35
CA PHE A 65 0.30 0.53 7.43
C PHE A 65 0.80 -0.91 7.57
N GLY A 66 1.77 -1.29 6.73
CA GLY A 66 2.56 -2.51 6.91
C GLY A 66 3.93 -2.13 7.48
N VAL A 67 4.24 -2.53 8.70
CA VAL A 67 5.42 -2.06 9.44
C VAL A 67 6.44 -3.17 9.60
N TRP A 68 7.66 -2.93 9.15
CA TRP A 68 8.84 -3.72 9.48
C TRP A 68 9.60 -3.04 10.62
N LYS A 69 9.44 -3.57 11.82
CA LYS A 69 10.15 -3.08 13.01
C LYS A 69 11.64 -3.41 12.91
N ASN A 70 12.47 -2.55 13.46
CA ASN A 70 13.87 -2.86 13.70
C ASN A 70 14.01 -3.57 15.05
N ASP A 71 15.15 -4.27 15.25
CA ASP A 71 15.44 -5.00 16.48
C ASP A 71 15.94 -4.09 17.62
N SER A 72 16.07 -2.79 17.40
CA SER A 72 16.64 -1.84 18.37
C SER A 72 15.75 -1.60 19.60
N GLY A 73 14.46 -1.95 19.51
CA GLY A 73 13.47 -1.66 20.56
C GLY A 73 13.20 -0.17 20.77
N ALA A 74 13.81 0.69 19.97
CA ALA A 74 13.53 2.12 20.01
C ALA A 74 12.17 2.41 19.34
N ASP A 75 11.37 3.21 20.03
CA ASP A 75 10.10 3.71 19.49
C ASP A 75 10.38 4.87 18.51
N GLU A 76 10.97 4.52 17.38
CA GLU A 76 11.34 5.48 16.34
C GLU A 76 10.26 5.54 15.27
N ASN A 77 9.97 6.75 14.79
CA ASN A 77 9.09 6.95 13.66
C ASN A 77 9.63 6.24 12.41
N PRO A 78 8.83 5.44 11.72
CA PRO A 78 9.28 4.70 10.55
C PRO A 78 9.62 5.64 9.38
N ILE A 79 10.51 5.17 8.51
CA ILE A 79 10.59 5.72 7.14
C ILE A 79 9.38 5.17 6.39
N LEU A 80 8.53 6.07 5.91
CA LEU A 80 7.26 5.72 5.29
C LEU A 80 7.34 5.81 3.77
N LEU A 81 6.97 4.72 3.11
CA LEU A 81 6.75 4.61 1.68
C LEU A 81 5.24 4.43 1.45
N GLY A 82 4.66 4.99 0.42
CA GLY A 82 3.24 4.73 0.21
C GLY A 82 2.57 5.67 -0.77
N SER A 83 1.29 5.43 -0.96
CA SER A 83 0.35 6.18 -1.76
C SER A 83 -1.07 5.75 -1.38
N HIS A 84 -1.97 5.56 -2.35
CA HIS A 84 -3.35 5.12 -2.16
C HIS A 84 -3.67 3.91 -3.05
N ILE A 85 -4.82 3.29 -2.80
CA ILE A 85 -5.34 2.20 -3.63
C ILE A 85 -6.80 2.38 -4.04
N ASP A 86 -7.49 3.41 -3.51
CA ASP A 86 -8.75 3.85 -4.09
C ASP A 86 -8.52 4.46 -5.48
N THR A 87 -9.56 4.52 -6.31
CA THR A 87 -9.44 4.91 -7.71
C THR A 87 -10.56 5.87 -8.11
N VAL A 88 -10.31 6.64 -9.17
CA VAL A 88 -11.38 7.28 -9.94
C VAL A 88 -12.22 6.25 -10.70
N ILE A 89 -13.27 6.71 -11.38
CA ILE A 89 -14.07 5.88 -12.29
C ILE A 89 -13.28 5.64 -13.58
N ASP A 90 -13.20 4.38 -14.02
CA ASP A 90 -12.42 3.95 -15.19
C ASP A 90 -10.92 4.24 -15.08
N ALA A 91 -10.36 3.90 -13.94
CA ALA A 91 -8.96 4.15 -13.61
C ALA A 91 -7.99 3.21 -14.34
N GLY A 92 -6.75 3.65 -14.44
CA GLY A 92 -5.60 2.79 -14.72
C GLY A 92 -5.21 1.94 -13.49
N ILE A 93 -4.44 0.87 -13.72
CA ILE A 93 -4.01 -0.03 -12.63
C ILE A 93 -2.79 0.48 -11.85
N TYR A 94 -2.18 1.57 -12.28
CA TYR A 94 -0.93 2.06 -11.71
C TYR A 94 -1.10 3.22 -10.75
N ASP A 95 -2.10 4.07 -10.98
CA ASP A 95 -2.33 5.25 -10.16
C ASP A 95 -2.49 4.87 -8.68
N GLY A 96 -1.73 5.53 -7.82
CA GLY A 96 -1.59 5.22 -6.40
C GLY A 96 -1.05 3.83 -6.09
N SER A 97 -1.64 2.80 -6.70
CA SER A 97 -1.29 1.39 -6.47
C SER A 97 0.18 1.09 -6.73
N TYR A 98 0.79 1.75 -7.73
CA TYR A 98 2.22 1.58 -8.00
C TYR A 98 3.08 2.06 -6.83
N GLY A 99 2.77 3.21 -6.23
CA GLY A 99 3.50 3.74 -5.07
C GLY A 99 3.42 2.82 -3.85
N VAL A 100 2.21 2.30 -3.55
CA VAL A 100 2.01 1.37 -2.44
C VAL A 100 2.75 0.05 -2.66
N LEU A 101 2.55 -0.58 -3.81
CA LEU A 101 3.12 -1.91 -4.08
C LEU A 101 4.63 -1.86 -4.32
N SER A 102 5.16 -0.77 -4.87
CA SER A 102 6.61 -0.54 -4.94
C SER A 102 7.22 -0.38 -3.55
N GLY A 103 6.55 0.31 -2.63
CA GLY A 103 6.99 0.42 -1.25
C GLY A 103 7.07 -0.95 -0.56
N LEU A 104 6.05 -1.80 -0.75
CA LEU A 104 6.06 -3.17 -0.24
C LEU A 104 7.18 -4.00 -0.87
N GLU A 105 7.38 -3.88 -2.18
CA GLU A 105 8.44 -4.59 -2.91
C GLU A 105 9.85 -4.21 -2.43
N VAL A 106 10.09 -2.92 -2.18
CA VAL A 106 11.36 -2.44 -1.62
C VAL A 106 11.62 -3.08 -0.27
N ILE A 107 10.63 -3.12 0.62
CA ILE A 107 10.77 -3.73 1.96
C ILE A 107 11.07 -5.23 1.82
N GLU A 108 10.35 -5.97 0.99
CA GLU A 108 10.60 -7.40 0.79
C GLU A 108 11.99 -7.68 0.18
N THR A 109 12.42 -6.86 -0.76
CA THR A 109 13.77 -6.95 -1.34
C THR A 109 14.85 -6.77 -0.28
N LEU A 110 14.72 -5.75 0.58
CA LEU A 110 15.66 -5.51 1.67
C LEU A 110 15.67 -6.65 2.68
N LYS A 111 14.50 -7.16 3.08
CA LYS A 111 14.38 -8.32 3.98
C LYS A 111 15.06 -9.56 3.39
N SER A 112 14.77 -9.86 2.11
CA SER A 112 15.35 -11.01 1.41
C SER A 112 16.88 -10.93 1.28
N ALA A 113 17.41 -9.72 1.22
CA ALA A 113 18.86 -9.47 1.19
C ALA A 113 19.53 -9.51 2.58
N GLY A 114 18.77 -9.78 3.64
CA GLY A 114 19.29 -9.79 5.02
C GLY A 114 19.66 -8.40 5.54
N PHE A 115 19.07 -7.35 4.96
CA PHE A 115 19.27 -5.99 5.45
C PHE A 115 18.61 -5.79 6.81
N VAL A 116 19.30 -5.09 7.70
CA VAL A 116 18.76 -4.69 9.02
C VAL A 116 18.61 -3.18 9.00
N PRO A 117 17.38 -2.65 8.98
CA PRO A 117 17.16 -1.23 8.90
C PRO A 117 17.52 -0.54 10.23
N ALA A 118 18.20 0.61 10.15
CA ALA A 118 18.53 1.41 11.33
C ALA A 118 17.26 2.03 11.96
N ARG A 119 16.22 2.23 11.19
CA ARG A 119 14.90 2.70 11.63
C ARG A 119 13.82 1.77 11.07
N PRO A 120 12.64 1.66 11.72
CA PRO A 120 11.51 0.93 11.14
C PRO A 120 11.21 1.42 9.73
N LEU A 121 10.81 0.51 8.85
CA LEU A 121 10.29 0.84 7.52
C LEU A 121 8.79 0.55 7.50
N ALA A 122 8.03 1.38 6.83
CA ALA A 122 6.60 1.15 6.68
C ALA A 122 6.13 1.43 5.26
N VAL A 123 5.13 0.68 4.82
CA VAL A 123 4.38 0.97 3.61
C VAL A 123 2.97 1.37 4.00
N ALA A 124 2.44 2.44 3.38
CA ALA A 124 1.09 2.93 3.65
C ALA A 124 0.19 2.90 2.43
N ALA A 125 -1.09 2.57 2.65
CA ALA A 125 -2.19 2.84 1.75
C ALA A 125 -3.12 3.87 2.42
N PHE A 126 -3.07 5.11 1.95
CA PHE A 126 -3.87 6.21 2.47
C PHE A 126 -5.32 6.12 1.97
N THR A 127 -6.25 6.53 2.81
CA THR A 127 -7.69 6.44 2.56
C THR A 127 -8.19 7.65 1.78
N ASN A 128 -9.01 7.41 0.74
CA ASN A 128 -9.75 8.43 -0.02
C ASN A 128 -8.82 9.53 -0.55
N GLU A 129 -7.80 9.14 -1.32
CA GLU A 129 -6.91 10.10 -1.95
C GLU A 129 -7.60 10.85 -3.08
N GLU A 130 -8.34 10.13 -3.90
CA GLU A 130 -8.96 10.64 -5.12
C GLU A 130 -10.16 11.58 -4.87
N GLY A 131 -10.74 11.55 -3.69
CA GLY A 131 -11.84 12.44 -3.32
C GLY A 131 -13.13 12.26 -4.13
N VAL A 132 -13.26 11.19 -4.92
CA VAL A 132 -14.41 10.99 -5.85
C VAL A 132 -15.73 10.82 -5.08
N ARG A 133 -15.68 10.13 -3.96
CA ARG A 133 -16.88 9.84 -3.17
C ARG A 133 -17.02 10.73 -1.95
N TYR A 134 -15.92 11.11 -1.35
CA TYR A 134 -15.89 11.95 -0.14
C TYR A 134 -14.89 13.08 -0.31
N ALA A 135 -15.31 14.30 0.04
CA ALA A 135 -14.42 15.46 0.10
C ALA A 135 -13.90 15.67 1.54
N PRO A 136 -12.69 16.18 1.71
CA PRO A 136 -11.72 16.52 0.66
C PRO A 136 -11.06 15.28 0.05
N ASP A 137 -10.38 15.46 -1.06
CA ASP A 137 -9.34 14.54 -1.56
C ASP A 137 -8.17 14.45 -0.56
N MET A 138 -7.23 13.52 -0.77
CA MET A 138 -6.06 13.28 0.10
C MET A 138 -6.42 13.09 1.58
N MET A 139 -7.64 12.69 1.89
CA MET A 139 -8.18 12.68 3.26
C MET A 139 -7.30 11.91 4.24
N GLY A 140 -6.85 10.73 3.86
CA GLY A 140 -6.02 9.88 4.71
C GLY A 140 -4.65 10.48 5.00
N SER A 141 -3.98 11.04 3.99
CA SER A 141 -2.67 11.66 4.13
C SER A 141 -2.74 12.98 4.90
N LEU A 142 -3.80 13.76 4.72
CA LEU A 142 -4.05 14.97 5.51
C LEU A 142 -4.19 14.64 7.00
N VAL A 143 -4.98 13.63 7.35
CA VAL A 143 -5.14 13.21 8.76
C VAL A 143 -3.83 12.65 9.33
N HIS A 144 -3.02 11.97 8.52
CA HIS A 144 -1.73 11.44 8.95
C HIS A 144 -0.69 12.55 9.19
N ALA A 145 -0.73 13.59 8.39
CA ALA A 145 0.21 14.70 8.49
C ALA A 145 -0.12 15.71 9.62
N GLY A 146 -1.37 15.77 10.09
CA GLY A 146 -1.86 16.67 11.15
C GLY A 146 -2.56 17.87 10.56
#